data_2ddeeb42fd3274d50291a52165a4da4b
#
_entry.id   2ddeeb42fd3274d50291a52165a4da4b
#
_cell.length_a   1.000
_cell.length_b   1.000
_cell.length_c   1.000
_cell.angle_alpha   90.00
_cell.angle_beta   90.00
_cell.angle_gamma   90.00
#
_symmetry.space_group_name_H-M   'P 1'
#
loop_
_entity.id
_entity.type
_entity.pdbx_description
1 polymer ?
#
loop_
_entity_poly.entity_id
_entity_poly.type
_entity_poly.pdbx_seq_one_letter_code
_entity_poly.pdbx_strand_id
1 'polypeptide(L)'
;MVKLVDVNIEVLSDRLEKSLGGKNPKEPETPKGPSSEELNFVRILYSTLLKNEVSEQYVNQILGEIEKFIRPGHSVDTILSNVYQKLILRFGQPKSLDLSGAKPHVVFFIGPTGVGKTTTIAKIASKYKVDYEKKVAFITADTYRIAATEQLQVYANILDAPMSIVYSKEELNEAIEKYAEYDLVFVDTAGFSHKNEEQKEDIRNLIQGVDPEYTSEVYLVLSATTKYRDLLDIVDTYRTISEFKLIFTKLDETSTYGNLLNIKLYSDAELSYTTNGQNVPDDIELFDTQKIVKQLLGGNS
;
A
#
# COMPACT_ATOMS: atom_id res chain seq x y z
N MET A 1 17.61 -16.62 7.91
CA MET A 1 17.80 -17.52 6.74
C MET A 1 16.48 -17.53 5.98
N VAL A 2 16.32 -16.58 5.06
CA VAL A 2 15.10 -16.41 4.29
C VAL A 2 15.04 -17.54 3.26
N LYS A 3 14.03 -18.41 3.36
CA LYS A 3 13.74 -19.39 2.32
C LYS A 3 13.42 -18.63 1.04
N LEU A 4 14.26 -18.77 0.03
CA LEU A 4 13.95 -18.43 -1.36
C LEU A 4 12.71 -19.22 -1.74
N VAL A 5 11.56 -18.53 -1.81
CA VAL A 5 10.33 -19.11 -2.35
C VAL A 5 10.58 -19.25 -3.85
N ASP A 6 10.44 -20.46 -4.36
CA ASP A 6 10.52 -20.75 -5.78
C ASP A 6 9.58 -19.85 -6.56
N VAL A 7 10.14 -18.77 -7.09
CA VAL A 7 9.50 -18.05 -8.19
C VAL A 7 9.47 -19.07 -9.32
N ASN A 8 8.30 -19.37 -9.86
CA ASN A 8 8.20 -20.31 -10.95
C ASN A 8 8.77 -19.66 -12.22
N ILE A 9 10.11 -19.61 -12.24
CA ILE A 9 10.96 -19.03 -13.28
C ILE A 9 10.72 -19.75 -14.60
N GLU A 10 10.33 -21.05 -14.54
CA GLU A 10 10.00 -21.84 -15.72
C GLU A 10 8.79 -21.26 -16.48
N VAL A 11 7.77 -20.76 -15.81
CA VAL A 11 6.59 -20.16 -16.49
C VAL A 11 6.93 -18.83 -17.14
N LEU A 12 7.82 -18.05 -16.55
CA LEU A 12 8.31 -16.79 -17.16
C LEU A 12 9.29 -17.10 -18.30
N SER A 13 10.18 -18.08 -18.12
CA SER A 13 11.11 -18.56 -19.15
C SER A 13 10.38 -19.14 -20.36
N ASP A 14 9.39 -20.02 -20.16
CA ASP A 14 8.58 -20.62 -21.24
C ASP A 14 7.77 -19.59 -22.06
N ARG A 15 7.29 -18.53 -21.45
CA ARG A 15 6.63 -17.44 -22.16
C ARG A 15 7.62 -16.58 -22.97
N LEU A 16 8.81 -16.38 -22.44
CA LEU A 16 9.91 -15.69 -23.11
C LEU A 16 10.41 -16.50 -24.33
N GLU A 17 10.60 -17.82 -24.19
CA GLU A 17 10.99 -18.70 -25.28
C GLU A 17 9.92 -18.77 -26.39
N LYS A 18 8.63 -18.77 -26.05
CA LYS A 18 7.54 -18.72 -27.06
C LYS A 18 7.44 -17.41 -27.82
N SER A 19 7.90 -16.28 -27.22
CA SER A 19 7.95 -14.99 -27.93
C SER A 19 9.23 -14.76 -28.74
N LEU A 20 10.29 -15.56 -28.51
CA LEU A 20 11.61 -15.45 -29.13
C LEU A 20 11.85 -16.43 -30.30
N GLY A 21 10.77 -17.02 -30.86
CA GLY A 21 10.82 -18.01 -31.94
C GLY A 21 11.90 -17.81 -32.99
N GLY A 22 12.97 -18.61 -32.93
CA GLY A 22 13.63 -19.22 -34.10
C GLY A 22 14.89 -18.63 -34.72
N LYS A 23 15.96 -19.44 -34.59
CA LYS A 23 17.06 -19.75 -35.55
C LYS A 23 18.36 -18.92 -35.48
N ASN A 24 19.42 -19.51 -35.29
CA ASN A 24 20.36 -20.57 -35.56
C ASN A 24 21.82 -20.05 -35.55
N PRO A 25 22.84 -20.87 -35.34
CA PRO A 25 24.13 -20.49 -34.74
C PRO A 25 25.26 -20.31 -35.78
N LYS A 26 26.26 -19.51 -35.46
CA LYS A 26 27.71 -19.75 -35.69
C LYS A 26 28.56 -18.51 -35.36
N GLU A 27 29.49 -18.77 -34.58
CA GLU A 27 30.95 -18.62 -34.48
C GLU A 27 31.43 -17.73 -33.31
N PRO A 28 32.57 -18.07 -32.64
CA PRO A 28 32.96 -17.49 -31.38
C PRO A 28 33.83 -16.26 -31.56
N GLU A 29 33.25 -15.08 -31.28
CA GLU A 29 34.03 -13.88 -31.06
C GLU A 29 33.89 -13.40 -29.62
N THR A 30 35.01 -12.97 -29.03
CA THR A 30 35.11 -12.43 -27.66
C THR A 30 34.03 -11.35 -27.41
N PRO A 31 33.13 -11.53 -26.44
CA PRO A 31 31.99 -10.62 -26.26
C PRO A 31 32.42 -9.30 -25.63
N LYS A 32 32.46 -8.27 -26.42
CA LYS A 32 32.51 -6.87 -25.97
C LYS A 32 31.12 -6.26 -25.90
N GLY A 33 30.29 -6.68 -24.93
CA GLY A 33 28.96 -6.14 -24.72
C GLY A 33 27.93 -7.19 -24.32
N PRO A 34 26.73 -6.78 -23.84
CA PRO A 34 25.66 -7.72 -23.53
C PRO A 34 25.20 -8.46 -24.79
N SER A 35 24.79 -9.71 -24.63
CA SER A 35 24.26 -10.53 -25.73
C SER A 35 22.94 -9.95 -26.25
N SER A 36 22.56 -10.33 -27.49
CA SER A 36 21.26 -9.92 -28.04
C SER A 36 20.09 -10.45 -27.22
N GLU A 37 20.24 -11.58 -26.53
CA GLU A 37 19.28 -12.22 -25.67
C GLU A 37 19.08 -11.42 -24.37
N GLU A 38 20.15 -11.03 -23.70
CA GLU A 38 20.12 -10.18 -22.51
C GLU A 38 19.47 -8.82 -22.81
N LEU A 39 19.81 -8.19 -23.93
CA LEU A 39 19.20 -6.93 -24.37
C LEU A 39 17.70 -7.07 -24.68
N ASN A 40 17.28 -8.15 -25.29
CA ASN A 40 15.86 -8.43 -25.54
C ASN A 40 15.11 -8.64 -24.24
N PHE A 41 15.69 -9.36 -23.29
CA PHE A 41 15.08 -9.56 -21.97
C PHE A 41 14.87 -8.23 -21.24
N VAL A 42 15.89 -7.36 -21.20
CA VAL A 42 15.77 -6.03 -20.57
C VAL A 42 14.67 -5.20 -21.24
N ARG A 43 14.52 -5.28 -22.57
CA ARG A 43 13.42 -4.60 -23.28
C ARG A 43 12.05 -5.13 -22.88
N ILE A 44 11.92 -6.46 -22.75
CA ILE A 44 10.65 -7.08 -22.31
C ILE A 44 10.33 -6.63 -20.89
N LEU A 45 11.30 -6.67 -19.98
CA LEU A 45 11.17 -6.25 -18.60
C LEU A 45 10.76 -4.76 -18.50
N TYR A 46 11.44 -3.89 -19.23
CA TYR A 46 11.09 -2.48 -19.36
C TYR A 46 9.63 -2.30 -19.80
N SER A 47 9.24 -2.98 -20.88
CA SER A 47 7.88 -2.92 -21.40
C SER A 47 6.84 -3.48 -20.41
N THR A 48 7.19 -4.53 -19.67
CA THR A 48 6.30 -5.14 -18.68
C THR A 48 6.05 -4.20 -17.50
N LEU A 49 7.08 -3.55 -16.99
CA LEU A 49 6.94 -2.56 -15.92
C LEU A 49 6.12 -1.34 -16.35
N LEU A 50 6.35 -0.82 -17.56
CA LEU A 50 5.55 0.27 -18.12
C LEU A 50 4.08 -0.13 -18.33
N LYS A 51 3.81 -1.34 -18.84
CA LYS A 51 2.44 -1.86 -18.99
C LYS A 51 1.73 -2.01 -17.65
N ASN A 52 2.47 -2.27 -16.57
CA ASN A 52 1.97 -2.25 -15.21
C ASN A 52 1.86 -0.83 -14.62
N GLU A 53 2.04 0.22 -15.43
CA GLU A 53 1.95 1.63 -15.01
C GLU A 53 3.04 2.05 -14.01
N VAL A 54 4.18 1.35 -13.96
CA VAL A 54 5.35 1.88 -13.25
C VAL A 54 5.87 3.10 -14.01
N SER A 55 6.07 4.20 -13.31
CA SER A 55 6.59 5.45 -13.92
C SER A 55 7.95 5.21 -14.58
N GLU A 56 8.13 5.74 -15.79
CA GLU A 56 9.34 5.55 -16.60
C GLU A 56 10.62 5.96 -15.84
N GLN A 57 10.55 7.02 -15.04
CA GLN A 57 11.69 7.43 -14.21
C GLN A 57 12.13 6.34 -13.24
N TYR A 58 11.19 5.62 -12.62
CA TYR A 58 11.51 4.55 -11.68
C TYR A 58 11.95 3.29 -12.39
N VAL A 59 11.37 2.98 -13.57
CA VAL A 59 11.86 1.89 -14.42
C VAL A 59 13.31 2.12 -14.79
N ASN A 60 13.66 3.33 -15.26
CA ASN A 60 15.02 3.69 -15.63
C ASN A 60 15.98 3.62 -14.45
N GLN A 61 15.57 4.06 -13.25
CA GLN A 61 16.38 3.93 -12.04
C GLN A 61 16.66 2.47 -11.68
N ILE A 62 15.63 1.62 -11.68
CA ILE A 62 15.76 0.19 -11.34
C ILE A 62 16.67 -0.51 -12.34
N LEU A 63 16.46 -0.29 -13.64
CA LEU A 63 17.27 -0.92 -14.69
C LEU A 63 18.70 -0.39 -14.71
N GLY A 64 18.91 0.91 -14.47
CA GLY A 64 20.26 1.49 -14.34
C GLY A 64 21.06 0.88 -13.18
N GLU A 65 20.40 0.57 -12.04
CA GLU A 65 21.07 -0.08 -10.92
C GLU A 65 21.51 -1.54 -11.21
N ILE A 66 20.83 -2.21 -12.13
CA ILE A 66 21.17 -3.58 -12.52
C ILE A 66 22.07 -3.67 -13.76
N GLU A 67 22.40 -2.55 -14.42
CA GLU A 67 23.22 -2.52 -15.63
C GLU A 67 24.54 -3.27 -15.47
N LYS A 68 25.15 -3.21 -14.28
CA LYS A 68 26.37 -3.97 -13.95
C LYS A 68 26.20 -5.49 -14.01
N PHE A 69 24.97 -5.98 -13.92
CA PHE A 69 24.63 -7.41 -14.04
C PHE A 69 24.22 -7.79 -15.47
N ILE A 70 24.08 -6.81 -16.37
CA ILE A 70 23.82 -7.00 -17.81
C ILE A 70 25.17 -7.07 -18.51
N ARG A 71 25.99 -8.07 -18.16
CA ARG A 71 27.30 -8.31 -18.76
C ARG A 71 27.34 -9.67 -19.42
N PRO A 72 28.19 -9.87 -20.45
CA PRO A 72 28.35 -11.16 -21.11
C PRO A 72 28.58 -12.28 -20.08
N GLY A 73 27.80 -13.34 -20.18
CA GLY A 73 27.91 -14.52 -19.32
C GLY A 73 27.00 -14.51 -18.06
N HIS A 74 26.20 -13.49 -17.83
CA HIS A 74 25.12 -13.55 -16.85
C HIS A 74 23.85 -14.11 -17.49
N SER A 75 23.21 -15.07 -16.84
CA SER A 75 21.96 -15.63 -17.31
C SER A 75 20.80 -14.62 -17.14
N VAL A 76 19.76 -14.74 -17.96
CA VAL A 76 18.50 -14.03 -17.84
C VAL A 76 17.92 -14.16 -16.43
N ASP A 77 18.06 -15.35 -15.82
CA ASP A 77 17.63 -15.62 -14.43
C ASP A 77 18.37 -14.75 -13.41
N THR A 78 19.65 -14.50 -13.63
CA THR A 78 20.44 -13.59 -12.78
C THR A 78 19.91 -12.17 -12.86
N ILE A 79 19.59 -11.69 -14.07
CA ILE A 79 19.02 -10.34 -14.27
C ILE A 79 17.67 -10.25 -13.61
N LEU A 80 16.77 -11.22 -13.83
CA LEU A 80 15.44 -11.27 -13.24
C LEU A 80 15.51 -11.29 -11.71
N SER A 81 16.38 -12.15 -11.13
CA SER A 81 16.57 -12.23 -9.69
C SER A 81 17.04 -10.91 -9.08
N ASN A 82 17.93 -10.19 -9.75
CA ASN A 82 18.39 -8.88 -9.29
C ASN A 82 17.27 -7.83 -9.35
N VAL A 83 16.47 -7.79 -10.42
CA VAL A 83 15.34 -6.90 -10.52
C VAL A 83 14.31 -7.20 -9.42
N TYR A 84 13.98 -8.49 -9.24
CA TYR A 84 13.07 -8.93 -8.19
C TYR A 84 13.54 -8.46 -6.81
N GLN A 85 14.79 -8.70 -6.46
CA GLN A 85 15.39 -8.26 -5.19
C GLN A 85 15.36 -6.73 -5.04
N LYS A 86 15.66 -6.00 -6.11
CA LYS A 86 15.59 -4.53 -6.11
C LYS A 86 14.19 -4.01 -5.85
N LEU A 87 13.18 -4.59 -6.50
CA LEU A 87 11.78 -4.23 -6.27
C LEU A 87 11.35 -4.52 -4.82
N ILE A 88 11.70 -5.70 -4.28
CA ILE A 88 11.47 -6.03 -2.87
C ILE A 88 12.08 -4.98 -1.94
N LEU A 89 13.33 -4.61 -2.16
CA LEU A 89 14.02 -3.60 -1.35
C LEU A 89 13.38 -2.21 -1.47
N ARG A 90 12.87 -1.85 -2.65
CA ARG A 90 12.20 -0.57 -2.89
C ARG A 90 10.84 -0.46 -2.21
N PHE A 91 10.09 -1.53 -2.13
CA PHE A 91 8.86 -1.56 -1.33
C PHE A 91 9.14 -1.50 0.17
N GLY A 92 10.24 -2.08 0.61
CA GLY A 92 10.58 -2.20 2.02
C GLY A 92 9.76 -3.25 2.75
N GLN A 93 9.79 -3.18 4.09
CA GLN A 93 9.04 -4.08 4.97
C GLN A 93 7.71 -3.44 5.37
N PRO A 94 6.56 -4.04 5.05
CA PRO A 94 5.26 -3.55 5.49
C PRO A 94 5.13 -3.56 7.01
N LYS A 95 4.41 -2.58 7.55
CA LYS A 95 4.20 -2.41 8.98
C LYS A 95 2.72 -2.60 9.32
N SER A 96 2.44 -3.50 10.24
CA SER A 96 1.13 -3.57 10.91
C SER A 96 0.97 -2.45 11.95
N LEU A 97 -0.19 -2.38 12.59
CA LEU A 97 -0.37 -1.55 13.79
C LEU A 97 0.64 -1.94 14.86
N ASP A 98 1.32 -0.95 15.43
CA ASP A 98 2.24 -1.15 16.54
C ASP A 98 1.50 -0.89 17.86
N LEU A 99 1.29 -1.94 18.65
CA LEU A 99 0.61 -1.89 19.93
C LEU A 99 1.58 -1.80 21.13
N SER A 100 2.83 -1.46 20.90
CA SER A 100 3.86 -1.37 21.95
C SER A 100 3.79 -0.09 22.80
N GLY A 101 2.98 0.91 22.36
CA GLY A 101 2.86 2.21 23.02
C GLY A 101 1.84 2.26 24.16
N ALA A 102 1.55 3.48 24.60
CA ALA A 102 0.51 3.77 25.60
C ALA A 102 -0.89 3.39 25.07
N LYS A 103 -1.77 3.00 25.98
CA LYS A 103 -3.18 2.72 25.68
C LYS A 103 -4.07 3.93 26.02
N PRO A 104 -5.15 4.09 25.25
CA PRO A 104 -5.43 3.41 23.99
C PRO A 104 -4.50 3.88 22.87
N HIS A 105 -4.19 2.98 21.92
CA HIS A 105 -3.51 3.37 20.70
C HIS A 105 -4.54 3.97 19.72
N VAL A 106 -4.36 5.23 19.34
CA VAL A 106 -5.31 5.97 18.52
C VAL A 106 -4.91 5.89 17.04
N VAL A 107 -5.82 5.43 16.19
CA VAL A 107 -5.52 5.12 14.78
C VAL A 107 -6.42 5.95 13.87
N PHE A 108 -5.85 6.94 13.19
CA PHE A 108 -6.56 7.79 12.24
C PHE A 108 -6.52 7.22 10.83
N PHE A 109 -7.67 7.29 10.15
CA PHE A 109 -7.79 6.96 8.73
C PHE A 109 -8.16 8.22 7.96
N ILE A 110 -7.23 8.69 7.15
CA ILE A 110 -7.39 9.88 6.31
C ILE A 110 -7.36 9.47 4.82
N GLY A 111 -7.82 10.35 3.95
CA GLY A 111 -7.82 10.10 2.51
C GLY A 111 -9.08 10.62 1.82
N PRO A 112 -9.11 10.63 0.49
CA PRO A 112 -10.23 11.15 -0.30
C PRO A 112 -11.57 10.45 -0.02
N THR A 113 -12.64 11.07 -0.49
CA THR A 113 -13.97 10.44 -0.44
C THR A 113 -14.02 9.21 -1.33
N GLY A 114 -14.65 8.12 -0.85
CA GLY A 114 -14.94 6.92 -1.64
C GLY A 114 -13.75 5.95 -1.80
N VAL A 115 -12.62 6.20 -1.14
CA VAL A 115 -11.45 5.28 -1.17
C VAL A 115 -11.62 4.05 -0.27
N GLY A 116 -12.68 4.00 0.56
CA GLY A 116 -12.97 2.84 1.42
C GLY A 116 -12.44 2.96 2.85
N LYS A 117 -12.24 4.16 3.41
CA LYS A 117 -11.78 4.37 4.79
C LYS A 117 -12.62 3.60 5.82
N THR A 118 -13.91 3.89 5.90
CA THR A 118 -14.84 3.28 6.87
C THR A 118 -14.85 1.74 6.76
N THR A 119 -14.86 1.21 5.54
CA THR A 119 -14.81 -0.25 5.32
C THR A 119 -13.47 -0.86 5.73
N THR A 120 -12.36 -0.16 5.48
CA THR A 120 -11.02 -0.59 5.90
C THR A 120 -10.89 -0.60 7.42
N ILE A 121 -11.42 0.43 8.10
CA ILE A 121 -11.50 0.47 9.56
C ILE A 121 -12.23 -0.77 10.09
N ALA A 122 -13.41 -1.06 9.54
CA ALA A 122 -14.21 -2.21 9.95
C ALA A 122 -13.44 -3.53 9.81
N LYS A 123 -12.71 -3.72 8.70
CA LYS A 123 -11.90 -4.93 8.46
C LYS A 123 -10.75 -5.06 9.48
N ILE A 124 -10.00 -3.99 9.70
CA ILE A 124 -8.88 -3.99 10.65
C ILE A 124 -9.41 -4.20 12.07
N ALA A 125 -10.45 -3.46 12.48
CA ALA A 125 -11.03 -3.58 13.80
C ALA A 125 -11.58 -4.99 14.07
N SER A 126 -12.26 -5.60 13.09
CA SER A 126 -12.74 -6.99 13.19
C SER A 126 -11.57 -7.95 13.44
N LYS A 127 -10.50 -7.82 12.67
CA LYS A 127 -9.32 -8.67 12.79
C LYS A 127 -8.67 -8.52 14.18
N TYR A 128 -8.50 -7.29 14.66
CA TYR A 128 -7.91 -7.07 15.98
C TYR A 128 -8.82 -7.57 17.11
N LYS A 129 -10.12 -7.41 17.00
CA LYS A 129 -11.07 -7.87 18.01
C LYS A 129 -11.19 -9.40 18.03
N VAL A 130 -11.30 -10.02 16.86
CA VAL A 130 -11.58 -11.47 16.75
C VAL A 130 -10.31 -12.30 16.82
N ASP A 131 -9.29 -11.97 16.00
CA ASP A 131 -8.08 -12.79 15.89
C ASP A 131 -7.08 -12.52 17.01
N TYR A 132 -7.01 -11.25 17.48
CA TYR A 132 -6.03 -10.83 18.50
C TYR A 132 -6.68 -10.53 19.85
N GLU A 133 -7.98 -10.73 20.02
CA GLU A 133 -8.74 -10.54 21.28
C GLU A 133 -8.54 -9.14 21.91
N LYS A 134 -8.39 -8.11 21.06
CA LYS A 134 -8.20 -6.73 21.49
C LYS A 134 -9.51 -6.03 21.74
N LYS A 135 -9.54 -5.17 22.75
CA LYS A 135 -10.67 -4.25 22.97
C LYS A 135 -10.54 -3.10 21.98
N VAL A 136 -11.56 -2.94 21.14
CA VAL A 136 -11.62 -1.89 20.10
C VAL A 136 -12.76 -0.94 20.35
N ALA A 137 -12.56 0.34 20.08
CA ALA A 137 -13.58 1.37 20.09
C ALA A 137 -13.49 2.19 18.80
N PHE A 138 -14.60 2.86 18.45
CA PHE A 138 -14.68 3.68 17.27
C PHE A 138 -14.99 5.14 17.63
N ILE A 139 -14.36 6.04 16.89
CA ILE A 139 -14.70 7.46 16.89
C ILE A 139 -14.90 7.86 15.43
N THR A 140 -15.95 8.62 15.12
CA THR A 140 -16.10 9.23 13.81
C THR A 140 -16.13 10.75 13.92
N ALA A 141 -15.33 11.38 13.08
CA ALA A 141 -15.35 12.80 12.79
C ALA A 141 -15.92 13.09 11.37
N ASP A 142 -16.43 12.06 10.65
CA ASP A 142 -17.15 12.25 9.38
C ASP A 142 -18.61 12.63 9.65
N THR A 143 -18.80 13.83 10.15
CA THR A 143 -20.13 14.36 10.50
C THR A 143 -20.87 14.98 9.32
N TYR A 144 -20.17 15.18 8.20
CA TYR A 144 -20.76 15.70 6.96
C TYR A 144 -21.60 14.65 6.22
N ARG A 145 -21.30 13.36 6.44
CA ARG A 145 -21.92 12.25 5.70
C ARG A 145 -22.68 11.32 6.65
N ILE A 146 -23.96 11.59 6.83
CA ILE A 146 -24.86 10.79 7.72
C ILE A 146 -24.72 9.29 7.41
N ALA A 147 -24.76 8.90 6.15
CA ALA A 147 -24.65 7.50 5.75
C ALA A 147 -23.31 6.86 6.14
N ALA A 148 -22.20 7.61 6.24
CA ALA A 148 -20.91 7.07 6.67
C ALA A 148 -20.92 6.78 8.18
N THR A 149 -21.49 7.69 8.98
CA THR A 149 -21.68 7.50 10.42
C THR A 149 -22.57 6.29 10.71
N GLU A 150 -23.70 6.16 10.00
CA GLU A 150 -24.60 5.00 10.12
C GLU A 150 -23.89 3.69 9.74
N GLN A 151 -23.11 3.70 8.68
CA GLN A 151 -22.33 2.52 8.26
C GLN A 151 -21.32 2.09 9.32
N LEU A 152 -20.57 3.03 9.91
CA LEU A 152 -19.62 2.71 10.97
C LEU A 152 -20.35 2.20 12.22
N GLN A 153 -21.51 2.77 12.55
CA GLN A 153 -22.35 2.31 13.68
C GLN A 153 -22.81 0.87 13.50
N VAL A 154 -23.16 0.46 12.27
CA VAL A 154 -23.51 -0.94 11.98
C VAL A 154 -22.35 -1.85 12.29
N TYR A 155 -21.13 -1.52 11.86
CA TYR A 155 -19.93 -2.31 12.17
C TYR A 155 -19.62 -2.33 13.67
N ALA A 156 -19.75 -1.20 14.35
CA ALA A 156 -19.57 -1.11 15.79
C ALA A 156 -20.54 -2.04 16.53
N ASN A 157 -21.81 -2.08 16.13
CA ASN A 157 -22.81 -2.96 16.70
C ASN A 157 -22.50 -4.45 16.43
N ILE A 158 -22.11 -4.81 15.21
CA ILE A 158 -21.72 -6.19 14.86
C ILE A 158 -20.54 -6.66 15.70
N LEU A 159 -19.58 -5.77 15.94
CA LEU A 159 -18.41 -6.05 16.74
C LEU A 159 -18.64 -5.89 18.26
N ASP A 160 -19.84 -5.55 18.70
CA ASP A 160 -20.10 -5.20 20.10
C ASP A 160 -19.00 -4.26 20.65
N ALA A 161 -18.77 -3.17 19.93
CA ALA A 161 -17.76 -2.16 20.24
C ALA A 161 -18.42 -0.79 20.39
N PRO A 162 -18.00 0.04 21.36
CA PRO A 162 -18.58 1.37 21.53
C PRO A 162 -18.14 2.30 20.40
N MET A 163 -18.97 3.31 20.13
CA MET A 163 -18.70 4.35 19.16
C MET A 163 -19.05 5.72 19.74
N SER A 164 -18.25 6.73 19.42
CA SER A 164 -18.54 8.15 19.69
C SER A 164 -18.48 8.96 18.40
N ILE A 165 -19.29 10.00 18.33
CA ILE A 165 -19.25 11.01 17.25
C ILE A 165 -18.61 12.26 17.85
N VAL A 166 -17.68 12.87 17.15
CA VAL A 166 -16.93 14.04 17.63
C VAL A 166 -16.92 15.14 16.57
N TYR A 167 -16.98 16.38 17.01
CA TYR A 167 -17.01 17.58 16.17
C TYR A 167 -15.81 18.51 16.40
N SER A 168 -15.04 18.28 17.46
CA SER A 168 -13.89 19.09 17.84
C SER A 168 -12.76 18.22 18.42
N LYS A 169 -11.58 18.82 18.57
CA LYS A 169 -10.44 18.14 19.21
C LYS A 169 -10.68 17.91 20.72
N GLU A 170 -11.45 18.79 21.36
CA GLU A 170 -11.84 18.66 22.77
C GLU A 170 -12.71 17.42 22.95
N GLU A 171 -13.76 17.28 22.14
CA GLU A 171 -14.64 16.10 22.15
C GLU A 171 -13.90 14.83 21.76
N LEU A 172 -12.88 14.93 20.87
CA LEU A 172 -12.01 13.80 20.52
C LEU A 172 -11.24 13.29 21.76
N ASN A 173 -10.60 14.19 22.51
CA ASN A 173 -9.85 13.82 23.72
C ASN A 173 -10.76 13.27 24.81
N GLU A 174 -11.94 13.85 25.04
CA GLU A 174 -12.97 13.31 25.95
C GLU A 174 -13.40 11.89 25.54
N ALA A 175 -13.56 11.64 24.23
CA ALA A 175 -13.90 10.31 23.72
C ALA A 175 -12.73 9.32 23.88
N ILE A 176 -11.48 9.74 23.67
CA ILE A 176 -10.29 8.90 23.89
C ILE A 176 -10.17 8.54 25.37
N GLU A 177 -10.31 9.50 26.28
CA GLU A 177 -10.29 9.27 27.72
C GLU A 177 -11.40 8.28 28.17
N LYS A 178 -12.61 8.42 27.62
CA LYS A 178 -13.69 7.46 27.84
C LYS A 178 -13.32 6.03 27.45
N TYR A 179 -12.42 5.87 26.48
CA TYR A 179 -11.94 4.58 25.98
C TYR A 179 -10.54 4.21 26.50
N ALA A 180 -10.06 4.82 27.59
CA ALA A 180 -8.73 4.56 28.15
C ALA A 180 -8.43 3.08 28.46
N GLU A 181 -9.46 2.29 28.77
CA GLU A 181 -9.35 0.84 29.01
C GLU A 181 -9.31 -0.02 27.75
N TYR A 182 -9.40 0.61 26.56
CA TYR A 182 -9.35 -0.08 25.28
C TYR A 182 -7.93 -0.18 24.76
N ASP A 183 -7.67 -1.20 23.92
CA ASP A 183 -6.36 -1.37 23.29
C ASP A 183 -6.21 -0.44 22.08
N LEU A 184 -7.30 -0.29 21.31
CA LEU A 184 -7.35 0.45 20.04
C LEU A 184 -8.57 1.35 19.96
N VAL A 185 -8.34 2.58 19.53
CA VAL A 185 -9.40 3.54 19.17
C VAL A 185 -9.22 3.91 17.70
N PHE A 186 -10.15 3.47 16.86
CA PHE A 186 -10.17 3.76 15.42
C PHE A 186 -10.93 5.04 15.13
N VAL A 187 -10.28 5.99 14.47
CA VAL A 187 -10.88 7.30 14.13
C VAL A 187 -11.13 7.39 12.63
N ASP A 188 -12.41 7.39 12.24
CA ASP A 188 -12.83 7.64 10.85
C ASP A 188 -12.98 9.14 10.63
N THR A 189 -12.28 9.67 9.63
CA THR A 189 -12.34 11.10 9.28
C THR A 189 -13.11 11.33 7.99
N ALA A 190 -13.65 12.53 7.83
CA ALA A 190 -14.27 12.96 6.59
C ALA A 190 -13.28 12.82 5.42
N GLY A 191 -13.76 12.26 4.32
CA GLY A 191 -13.02 12.30 3.07
C GLY A 191 -13.23 13.64 2.38
N PHE A 192 -12.17 14.29 1.98
CA PHE A 192 -12.25 15.58 1.30
C PHE A 192 -11.50 15.59 -0.03
N SER A 193 -11.89 16.51 -0.89
CA SER A 193 -11.13 16.83 -2.09
C SER A 193 -9.87 17.59 -1.69
N HIS A 194 -8.72 17.26 -2.28
CA HIS A 194 -7.44 17.95 -2.09
C HIS A 194 -7.50 19.47 -2.28
N LYS A 195 -8.64 20.01 -2.74
CA LYS A 195 -8.90 21.45 -2.93
C LYS A 195 -9.66 22.12 -1.79
N ASN A 196 -10.08 21.37 -0.77
CA ASN A 196 -10.86 21.91 0.36
C ASN A 196 -9.94 22.17 1.56
N GLU A 197 -9.45 23.40 1.67
CA GLU A 197 -8.52 23.80 2.72
C GLU A 197 -9.15 23.81 4.12
N GLU A 198 -10.46 24.09 4.25
CA GLU A 198 -11.16 24.08 5.54
C GLU A 198 -11.17 22.65 6.14
N GLN A 199 -11.66 21.67 5.38
CA GLN A 199 -11.69 20.28 5.84
C GLN A 199 -10.27 19.72 6.10
N LYS A 200 -9.28 20.18 5.34
CA LYS A 200 -7.88 19.83 5.57
C LYS A 200 -7.39 20.33 6.92
N GLU A 201 -7.71 21.57 7.26
CA GLU A 201 -7.32 22.17 8.55
C GLU A 201 -8.06 21.52 9.72
N ASP A 202 -9.34 21.18 9.57
CA ASP A 202 -10.11 20.44 10.58
C ASP A 202 -9.44 19.09 10.91
N ILE A 203 -9.07 18.32 9.90
CA ILE A 203 -8.38 17.02 10.11
C ILE A 203 -7.00 17.21 10.73
N ARG A 204 -6.26 18.24 10.31
CA ARG A 204 -4.97 18.56 10.93
C ARG A 204 -5.14 18.85 12.41
N ASN A 205 -6.11 19.70 12.77
CA ASN A 205 -6.38 20.08 14.14
C ASN A 205 -6.82 18.88 15.00
N LEU A 206 -7.59 17.95 14.44
CA LEU A 206 -7.95 16.71 15.14
C LEU A 206 -6.72 15.85 15.42
N ILE A 207 -5.87 15.59 14.42
CA ILE A 207 -4.69 14.73 14.58
C ILE A 207 -3.69 15.34 15.53
N GLN A 208 -3.38 16.65 15.37
CA GLN A 208 -2.41 17.35 16.21
C GLN A 208 -2.97 17.68 17.60
N GLY A 209 -4.29 17.60 17.76
CA GLY A 209 -4.97 17.87 19.02
C GLY A 209 -5.06 16.68 19.96
N VAL A 210 -4.58 15.49 19.58
CA VAL A 210 -4.52 14.32 20.46
C VAL A 210 -3.53 14.60 21.60
N ASP A 211 -3.96 14.31 22.83
CA ASP A 211 -3.10 14.49 23.99
C ASP A 211 -1.80 13.68 23.85
N PRO A 212 -0.62 14.28 24.07
CA PRO A 212 0.68 13.62 23.93
C PRO A 212 0.89 12.37 24.79
N GLU A 213 0.06 12.14 25.80
CA GLU A 213 0.09 10.90 26.59
C GLU A 213 -0.35 9.66 25.80
N TYR A 214 -1.15 9.85 24.73
CA TYR A 214 -1.62 8.75 23.88
C TYR A 214 -0.72 8.55 22.66
N THR A 215 -0.49 7.30 22.33
CA THR A 215 0.19 6.94 21.08
C THR A 215 -0.80 7.04 19.93
N SER A 216 -0.43 7.74 18.85
CA SER A 216 -1.27 7.83 17.66
C SER A 216 -0.53 7.44 16.38
N GLU A 217 -1.26 6.80 15.47
CA GLU A 217 -0.81 6.49 14.10
C GLU A 217 -1.81 7.02 13.08
N VAL A 218 -1.30 7.42 11.93
CA VAL A 218 -2.12 7.92 10.81
C VAL A 218 -1.93 7.04 9.59
N TYR A 219 -3.03 6.62 8.98
CA TYR A 219 -3.06 5.87 7.74
C TYR A 219 -3.68 6.69 6.62
N LEU A 220 -2.92 6.92 5.55
CA LEU A 220 -3.46 7.46 4.31
C LEU A 220 -4.01 6.31 3.46
N VAL A 221 -5.32 6.31 3.28
CA VAL A 221 -6.03 5.32 2.47
C VAL A 221 -6.17 5.82 1.04
N LEU A 222 -5.64 5.05 0.11
CA LEU A 222 -5.62 5.34 -1.33
C LEU A 222 -6.29 4.21 -2.11
N SER A 223 -7.05 4.55 -3.15
CA SER A 223 -7.57 3.53 -4.07
C SER A 223 -6.53 3.21 -5.14
N ALA A 224 -6.26 1.92 -5.37
CA ALA A 224 -5.36 1.45 -6.42
C ALA A 224 -5.86 1.81 -7.83
N THR A 225 -7.17 2.11 -7.99
CA THR A 225 -7.79 2.50 -9.26
C THR A 225 -7.62 3.99 -9.57
N THR A 226 -7.04 4.78 -8.66
CA THR A 226 -6.84 6.21 -8.85
C THR A 226 -5.68 6.45 -9.80
N LYS A 227 -5.83 7.40 -10.73
CA LYS A 227 -4.78 7.78 -11.67
C LYS A 227 -3.53 8.26 -10.94
N TYR A 228 -2.35 7.91 -11.45
CA TYR A 228 -1.07 8.26 -10.84
C TYR A 228 -0.94 9.75 -10.51
N ARG A 229 -1.34 10.64 -11.43
CA ARG A 229 -1.26 12.08 -11.23
C ARG A 229 -2.12 12.55 -10.07
N ASP A 230 -3.34 12.02 -9.96
CA ASP A 230 -4.23 12.36 -8.86
C ASP A 230 -3.70 11.82 -7.52
N LEU A 231 -3.04 10.63 -7.54
CA LEU A 231 -2.38 10.10 -6.36
C LEU A 231 -1.25 10.98 -5.85
N LEU A 232 -0.46 11.58 -6.74
CA LEU A 232 0.59 12.53 -6.37
C LEU A 232 0.01 13.77 -5.65
N ASP A 233 -1.03 14.38 -6.24
CA ASP A 233 -1.70 15.54 -5.67
C ASP A 233 -2.32 15.22 -4.29
N ILE A 234 -2.88 14.01 -4.14
CA ILE A 234 -3.40 13.53 -2.85
C ILE A 234 -2.27 13.38 -1.83
N VAL A 235 -1.20 12.68 -2.18
CA VAL A 235 -0.05 12.48 -1.27
C VAL A 235 0.53 13.82 -0.82
N ASP A 236 0.72 14.78 -1.73
CA ASP A 236 1.24 16.09 -1.39
C ASP A 236 0.31 16.87 -0.47
N THR A 237 -0.99 16.79 -0.69
CA THR A 237 -1.98 17.41 0.19
C THR A 237 -1.94 16.81 1.60
N TYR A 238 -2.00 15.49 1.71
CA TYR A 238 -2.08 14.80 3.01
C TYR A 238 -0.77 14.82 3.77
N ARG A 239 0.39 14.89 3.09
CA ARG A 239 1.71 15.09 3.71
C ARG A 239 1.80 16.41 4.49
N THR A 240 1.05 17.43 4.11
CA THR A 240 0.98 18.69 4.88
C THR A 240 0.18 18.58 6.17
N ILE A 241 -0.61 17.52 6.34
CA ILE A 241 -1.44 17.28 7.54
C ILE A 241 -0.64 16.55 8.60
N SER A 242 -0.06 15.39 8.23
CA SER A 242 0.69 14.51 9.14
C SER A 242 1.62 13.59 8.36
N GLU A 243 2.60 12.98 9.05
CA GLU A 243 3.22 11.74 8.60
C GLU A 243 2.19 10.62 8.62
N PHE A 244 2.30 9.65 7.72
CA PHE A 244 1.34 8.58 7.58
C PHE A 244 1.98 7.29 7.04
N LYS A 245 1.30 6.17 7.29
CA LYS A 245 1.52 4.90 6.59
C LYS A 245 0.49 4.75 5.48
N LEU A 246 0.79 3.95 4.46
CA LEU A 246 -0.06 3.78 3.28
C LEU A 246 -0.92 2.52 3.39
N ILE A 247 -2.20 2.68 3.07
CA ILE A 247 -3.13 1.57 2.80
C ILE A 247 -3.64 1.72 1.37
N PHE A 248 -3.52 0.64 0.58
CA PHE A 248 -4.10 0.59 -0.75
C PHE A 248 -5.35 -0.28 -0.77
N THR A 249 -6.43 0.28 -1.29
CA THR A 249 -7.72 -0.40 -1.41
C THR A 249 -8.06 -0.72 -2.87
N LYS A 250 -9.07 -1.57 -3.05
CA LYS A 250 -9.65 -1.90 -4.37
C LYS A 250 -8.64 -2.52 -5.34
N LEU A 251 -7.77 -3.39 -4.81
CA LEU A 251 -6.83 -4.13 -5.65
C LEU A 251 -7.54 -5.10 -6.60
N ASP A 252 -8.74 -5.53 -6.25
CA ASP A 252 -9.64 -6.35 -7.06
C ASP A 252 -10.22 -5.60 -8.28
N GLU A 253 -10.24 -4.27 -8.24
CA GLU A 253 -10.79 -3.42 -9.30
C GLU A 253 -9.70 -2.96 -10.31
N THR A 254 -8.43 -3.35 -10.14
CA THR A 254 -7.33 -2.98 -11.04
C THR A 254 -6.55 -4.19 -11.55
N SER A 255 -6.02 -4.08 -12.77
CA SER A 255 -5.12 -5.07 -13.35
C SER A 255 -3.65 -4.63 -13.35
N THR A 256 -3.35 -3.41 -12.87
CA THR A 256 -2.02 -2.82 -12.84
C THR A 256 -1.63 -2.40 -11.43
N TYR A 257 -0.42 -2.71 -11.02
CA TYR A 257 0.06 -2.50 -9.65
C TYR A 257 1.22 -1.50 -9.56
N GLY A 258 1.59 -0.88 -10.67
CA GLY A 258 2.71 0.06 -10.74
C GLY A 258 2.52 1.29 -9.87
N ASN A 259 1.28 1.76 -9.72
CA ASN A 259 0.98 2.90 -8.87
C ASN A 259 1.30 2.67 -7.39
N LEU A 260 1.25 1.43 -6.92
CA LEU A 260 1.67 1.09 -5.54
C LEU A 260 3.17 1.37 -5.36
N LEU A 261 3.99 0.94 -6.32
CA LEU A 261 5.43 1.20 -6.32
C LEU A 261 5.72 2.70 -6.50
N ASN A 262 5.06 3.34 -7.47
CA ASN A 262 5.22 4.76 -7.76
C ASN A 262 4.98 5.61 -6.52
N ILE A 263 3.88 5.36 -5.81
CA ILE A 263 3.52 6.13 -4.61
C ILE A 263 4.43 5.80 -3.44
N LYS A 264 4.83 4.53 -3.27
CA LYS A 264 5.84 4.17 -2.25
C LYS A 264 7.14 4.94 -2.47
N LEU A 265 7.64 4.99 -3.71
CA LEU A 265 8.89 5.68 -4.04
C LEU A 265 8.76 7.21 -3.96
N TYR A 266 7.59 7.75 -4.28
CA TYR A 266 7.33 9.17 -4.22
C TYR A 266 7.17 9.68 -2.78
N SER A 267 6.39 8.95 -1.97
CA SER A 267 6.06 9.38 -0.61
C SER A 267 7.14 9.03 0.40
N ASP A 268 7.91 7.99 0.16
CA ASP A 268 8.78 7.30 1.12
C ASP A 268 8.05 6.75 2.36
N ALA A 269 6.72 6.86 2.40
CA ALA A 269 5.91 6.38 3.50
C ALA A 269 5.93 4.85 3.62
N GLU A 270 5.78 4.34 4.83
CA GLU A 270 5.71 2.89 5.08
C GLU A 270 4.40 2.31 4.52
N LEU A 271 4.50 1.12 3.94
CA LEU A 271 3.33 0.35 3.50
C LEU A 271 2.74 -0.43 4.67
N SER A 272 1.42 -0.57 4.68
CA SER A 272 0.74 -1.31 5.73
C SER A 272 -0.21 -2.37 5.16
N TYR A 273 -1.45 -2.04 4.90
CA TYR A 273 -2.45 -3.01 4.47
C TYR A 273 -2.86 -2.81 3.01
N THR A 274 -3.42 -3.88 2.44
CA THR A 274 -4.14 -3.84 1.15
C THR A 274 -5.51 -4.47 1.29
N THR A 275 -6.50 -3.97 0.53
CA THR A 275 -7.80 -4.62 0.41
C THR A 275 -8.06 -5.06 -1.02
N ASN A 276 -8.65 -6.24 -1.18
CA ASN A 276 -8.86 -6.92 -2.45
C ASN A 276 -10.30 -7.42 -2.63
N GLY A 277 -11.28 -6.72 -2.04
CA GLY A 277 -12.70 -7.02 -2.16
C GLY A 277 -13.54 -6.28 -1.14
N GLN A 278 -14.83 -6.63 -1.03
CA GLN A 278 -15.81 -5.94 -0.20
C GLN A 278 -16.17 -6.68 1.11
N ASN A 279 -15.76 -7.94 1.27
CA ASN A 279 -16.10 -8.73 2.46
C ASN A 279 -15.36 -8.20 3.70
N VAL A 280 -16.08 -8.13 4.81
CA VAL A 280 -15.57 -7.78 6.13
C VAL A 280 -15.74 -9.03 7.01
N PRO A 281 -14.67 -9.53 7.62
CA PRO A 281 -13.30 -8.99 7.73
C PRO A 281 -12.30 -9.47 6.66
N ASP A 282 -12.66 -10.38 5.76
CA ASP A 282 -11.74 -11.27 5.07
C ASP A 282 -10.86 -10.59 4.02
N ASP A 283 -11.41 -9.60 3.29
CA ASP A 283 -10.74 -8.99 2.13
C ASP A 283 -9.73 -7.89 2.54
N ILE A 284 -8.87 -8.19 3.51
CA ILE A 284 -7.76 -7.36 3.93
C ILE A 284 -6.55 -8.21 4.32
N GLU A 285 -5.39 -7.81 3.86
CA GLU A 285 -4.12 -8.43 4.22
C GLU A 285 -3.04 -7.39 4.50
N LEU A 286 -2.01 -7.74 5.27
CA LEU A 286 -0.79 -6.95 5.31
C LEU A 286 -0.20 -6.95 3.91
N PHE A 287 0.32 -5.80 3.47
CA PHE A 287 0.86 -5.65 2.12
C PHE A 287 1.86 -6.77 1.79
N ASP A 288 1.54 -7.61 0.82
CA ASP A 288 2.42 -8.69 0.38
C ASP A 288 3.35 -8.20 -0.73
N THR A 289 4.53 -7.75 -0.33
CA THR A 289 5.57 -7.26 -1.25
C THR A 289 5.92 -8.29 -2.32
N GLN A 290 5.99 -9.58 -1.96
CA GLN A 290 6.39 -10.63 -2.91
C GLN A 290 5.31 -10.86 -3.96
N LYS A 291 4.04 -10.88 -3.54
CA LYS A 291 2.88 -11.03 -4.43
C LYS A 291 2.84 -9.87 -5.44
N ILE A 292 2.95 -8.63 -4.95
CA ILE A 292 2.93 -7.44 -5.82
C ILE A 292 4.11 -7.42 -6.78
N VAL A 293 5.32 -7.72 -6.33
CA VAL A 293 6.50 -7.75 -7.22
C VAL A 293 6.38 -8.82 -8.30
N LYS A 294 5.84 -10.01 -7.98
CA LYS A 294 5.56 -11.04 -8.99
C LYS A 294 4.60 -10.53 -10.06
N GLN A 295 3.53 -9.84 -9.67
CA GLN A 295 2.56 -9.26 -10.60
C GLN A 295 3.18 -8.17 -11.47
N LEU A 296 4.00 -7.28 -10.90
CA LEU A 296 4.74 -6.26 -11.65
C LEU A 296 5.66 -6.85 -12.72
N LEU A 297 6.22 -8.01 -12.47
CA LEU A 297 7.10 -8.74 -13.40
C LEU A 297 6.33 -9.65 -14.37
N GLY A 298 5.01 -9.59 -14.39
CA GLY A 298 4.15 -10.34 -15.32
C GLY A 298 3.80 -11.75 -14.86
N GLY A 299 4.01 -12.07 -13.59
CA GLY A 299 3.52 -13.32 -12.96
C GLY A 299 1.99 -13.27 -12.84
N ASN A 300 1.31 -14.40 -13.05
CA ASN A 300 -0.11 -14.54 -12.70
C ASN A 300 -0.21 -14.85 -11.20
N SER A 301 -1.22 -14.25 -10.54
CA SER A 301 -1.63 -14.58 -9.17
C SER A 301 -2.19 -16.00 -9.09
#